data_98e72987e861d0e24e46d759920b8c92
#
_entry.id   98e72987e861d0e24e46d759920b8c92
#
_cell.length_a   1.000
_cell.length_b   1.000
_cell.length_c   1.000
_cell.angle_alpha   90.00
_cell.angle_beta   90.00
_cell.angle_gamma   90.00
#
_symmetry.space_group_name_H-M   'P 1'
#
loop_
_entity.id
_entity.type
_entity.pdbx_description
1 polymer ?
#
loop_
_entity_poly.entity_id
_entity_poly.type
_entity_poly.pdbx_seq_one_letter_code
_entity_poly.pdbx_strand_id
1 'polypeptide(L)'
;MLETPDEFYELCRTAEEFMDYPFIAAIKDDPKEARKFKLEGYLFPDTYEIYADSSPKEIINKMLVRFYDVFDTEYSERAEELGMSIDDVIKLASLIEREAKTADFEKVSAVFHNRLKADMRLDSDAPLRYIFDTNTLQFSEEMINSTSLYNTRVYKGLPLGPITNPGRAAIRAALYPNEEYLNVYYYFCLKDKETGETVFAKTYEEHLANLEKYRPGWTS
;
A
#
# COMPACT_ATOMS: atom_id res chain seq x y z
N MET A 1 14.08 12.09 -23.08
CA MET A 1 13.29 10.87 -23.32
C MET A 1 14.18 9.73 -22.91
N LEU A 2 13.78 8.86 -21.97
CA LEU A 2 14.59 7.71 -21.57
C LEU A 2 14.80 6.86 -22.83
N GLU A 3 16.05 6.63 -23.21
CA GLU A 3 16.38 5.89 -24.43
C GLU A 3 16.05 4.39 -24.32
N THR A 4 15.86 3.87 -23.07
CA THR A 4 15.60 2.47 -22.78
C THR A 4 14.57 2.30 -21.65
N PRO A 5 13.24 2.48 -21.95
CA PRO A 5 12.18 2.21 -20.95
C PRO A 5 12.28 0.79 -20.39
N ASP A 6 12.67 -0.19 -21.21
CA ASP A 6 12.80 -1.60 -20.80
C ASP A 6 13.87 -1.79 -19.72
N GLU A 7 15.01 -1.07 -19.82
CA GLU A 7 16.05 -1.11 -18.78
C GLU A 7 15.56 -0.58 -17.44
N PHE A 8 14.79 0.54 -17.44
CA PHE A 8 14.21 1.08 -16.22
C PHE A 8 13.28 0.06 -15.55
N TYR A 9 12.39 -0.57 -16.33
CA TYR A 9 11.47 -1.59 -15.82
C TYR A 9 12.20 -2.82 -15.29
N GLU A 10 13.26 -3.28 -15.99
CA GLU A 10 14.04 -4.42 -15.55
C GLU A 10 14.79 -4.15 -14.24
N LEU A 11 15.40 -2.99 -14.09
CA LEU A 11 16.03 -2.55 -12.83
C LEU A 11 15.01 -2.48 -11.68
N CYS A 12 13.81 -1.98 -11.94
CA CYS A 12 12.73 -1.96 -10.94
C CYS A 12 12.24 -3.36 -10.58
N ARG A 13 12.22 -4.28 -11.54
CA ARG A 13 11.72 -5.63 -11.37
C ARG A 13 12.67 -6.50 -10.53
N THR A 14 13.96 -6.46 -10.82
CA THR A 14 14.96 -7.32 -10.17
C THR A 14 15.58 -6.70 -8.93
N ALA A 15 15.77 -5.38 -8.93
CA ALA A 15 16.48 -4.61 -7.90
C ALA A 15 17.94 -5.06 -7.67
N GLU A 16 18.54 -5.91 -8.52
CA GLU A 16 19.85 -6.51 -8.31
C GLU A 16 20.97 -5.47 -8.12
N GLU A 17 20.88 -4.33 -8.81
CA GLU A 17 21.84 -3.25 -8.75
C GLU A 17 21.69 -2.31 -7.52
N PHE A 18 20.69 -2.58 -6.66
CA PHE A 18 20.35 -1.75 -5.51
C PHE A 18 20.40 -2.51 -4.17
N MET A 19 21.03 -3.68 -4.16
CA MET A 19 21.15 -4.52 -2.97
C MET A 19 22.04 -3.93 -1.87
N ASP A 20 22.78 -2.86 -2.17
CA ASP A 20 23.53 -2.07 -1.18
C ASP A 20 22.62 -1.26 -0.23
N TYR A 21 21.35 -1.06 -0.62
CA TYR A 21 20.35 -0.50 0.29
C TYR A 21 19.83 -1.56 1.24
N PRO A 22 20.02 -1.44 2.58
CA PRO A 22 19.63 -2.45 3.55
C PRO A 22 18.14 -2.80 3.50
N PHE A 23 17.27 -1.82 3.24
CA PHE A 23 15.84 -2.02 3.13
C PHE A 23 15.43 -2.79 1.85
N ILE A 24 16.21 -2.71 0.77
CA ILE A 24 16.02 -3.52 -0.44
C ILE A 24 16.55 -4.93 -0.22
N ALA A 25 17.74 -5.06 0.36
CA ALA A 25 18.33 -6.36 0.68
C ALA A 25 17.48 -7.18 1.67
N ALA A 26 16.73 -6.50 2.55
CA ALA A 26 15.84 -7.13 3.52
C ALA A 26 14.52 -7.64 2.94
N ILE A 27 14.17 -7.32 1.68
CA ILE A 27 12.96 -7.79 1.03
C ILE A 27 13.03 -9.31 0.85
N LYS A 28 12.06 -10.01 1.45
CA LYS A 28 11.95 -11.46 1.33
C LYS A 28 11.14 -11.83 0.09
N ASP A 29 11.67 -12.72 -0.71
CA ASP A 29 10.95 -13.33 -1.82
C ASP A 29 10.07 -14.49 -1.32
N ASP A 30 8.89 -14.67 -1.89
CA ASP A 30 8.05 -15.84 -1.64
C ASP A 30 8.32 -16.90 -2.73
N PRO A 31 8.51 -18.18 -2.36
CA PRO A 31 8.79 -19.23 -3.35
C PRO A 31 7.60 -19.55 -4.27
N LYS A 32 6.40 -19.10 -3.93
CA LYS A 32 5.18 -19.39 -4.71
C LYS A 32 4.87 -18.30 -5.73
N GLU A 33 5.25 -17.06 -5.45
CA GLU A 33 4.96 -15.93 -6.33
C GLU A 33 6.03 -14.85 -6.16
N ALA A 34 6.60 -14.39 -7.29
CA ALA A 34 7.51 -13.24 -7.29
C ALA A 34 6.73 -11.93 -7.28
N ARG A 35 7.31 -10.89 -6.68
CA ARG A 35 6.78 -9.52 -6.82
C ARG A 35 6.82 -9.07 -8.27
N LYS A 36 5.80 -8.34 -8.71
CA LYS A 36 5.75 -7.74 -10.04
C LYS A 36 6.94 -6.82 -10.28
N PHE A 37 7.24 -5.96 -9.29
CA PHE A 37 8.44 -5.13 -9.22
C PHE A 37 8.99 -5.14 -7.80
N LYS A 38 10.28 -5.45 -7.63
CA LYS A 38 10.91 -5.53 -6.31
C LYS A 38 11.09 -4.14 -5.68
N LEU A 39 11.28 -3.09 -6.51
CA LEU A 39 11.37 -1.71 -6.07
C LEU A 39 10.02 -1.00 -5.87
N GLU A 40 8.87 -1.65 -6.16
CA GLU A 40 7.55 -1.07 -5.87
C GLU A 40 7.44 -0.74 -4.38
N GLY A 41 6.99 0.47 -4.08
CA GLY A 41 6.89 0.99 -2.72
C GLY A 41 8.09 1.83 -2.27
N TYR A 42 9.23 1.70 -2.95
CA TYR A 42 10.49 2.33 -2.55
C TYR A 42 10.93 3.49 -3.46
N LEU A 43 10.29 3.65 -4.60
CA LEU A 43 10.52 4.78 -5.51
C LEU A 43 9.72 5.99 -5.01
N PHE A 44 10.28 6.71 -4.01
CA PHE A 44 9.54 7.74 -3.29
C PHE A 44 9.00 8.82 -4.23
N PRO A 45 7.70 9.18 -4.17
CA PRO A 45 7.11 10.20 -5.01
C PRO A 45 7.53 11.60 -4.55
N ASP A 46 8.33 12.27 -5.37
CA ASP A 46 8.78 13.65 -5.17
C ASP A 46 9.10 14.30 -6.52
N THR A 47 9.51 15.57 -6.51
CA THR A 47 10.03 16.26 -7.69
C THR A 47 11.53 16.13 -7.76
N TYR A 48 12.03 15.58 -8.87
CA TYR A 48 13.45 15.30 -9.06
C TYR A 48 14.04 16.11 -10.21
N GLU A 49 15.18 16.72 -9.95
CA GLU A 49 16.03 17.25 -11.01
C GLU A 49 16.76 16.11 -11.73
N ILE A 50 16.52 15.95 -13.03
CA ILE A 50 17.07 14.90 -13.87
C ILE A 50 17.76 15.55 -15.07
N TYR A 51 19.01 15.16 -15.35
CA TYR A 51 19.71 15.59 -16.56
C TYR A 51 19.23 14.76 -17.76
N ALA A 52 19.36 15.34 -18.96
CA ALA A 52 18.89 14.69 -20.18
C ALA A 52 19.65 13.38 -20.51
N ASP A 53 20.87 13.25 -20.01
CA ASP A 53 21.77 12.09 -20.15
C ASP A 53 21.77 11.18 -18.91
N SER A 54 20.93 11.42 -17.92
CA SER A 54 20.82 10.54 -16.75
C SER A 54 20.38 9.14 -17.14
N SER A 55 21.13 8.15 -16.69
CA SER A 55 20.78 6.74 -16.86
C SER A 55 19.55 6.34 -16.00
N PRO A 56 18.82 5.28 -16.38
CA PRO A 56 17.75 4.70 -15.56
C PRO A 56 18.20 4.41 -14.12
N LYS A 57 19.39 3.85 -13.94
CA LYS A 57 19.97 3.56 -12.64
C LYS A 57 20.15 4.83 -11.77
N GLU A 58 20.68 5.91 -12.33
CA GLU A 58 20.85 7.17 -11.60
C GLU A 58 19.52 7.76 -11.18
N ILE A 59 18.48 7.67 -12.01
CA ILE A 59 17.14 8.16 -11.70
C ILE A 59 16.55 7.34 -10.54
N ILE A 60 16.58 6.00 -10.64
CA ILE A 60 16.11 5.11 -9.58
C ILE A 60 16.88 5.38 -8.28
N ASN A 61 18.20 5.53 -8.35
CA ASN A 61 19.02 5.81 -7.17
C ASN A 61 18.61 7.10 -6.46
N LYS A 62 18.28 8.18 -7.20
CA LYS A 62 17.75 9.42 -6.59
C LYS A 62 16.47 9.17 -5.82
N MET A 63 15.56 8.32 -6.34
CA MET A 63 14.30 7.99 -5.70
C MET A 63 14.50 7.14 -4.44
N LEU A 64 15.45 6.19 -4.47
CA LEU A 64 15.80 5.35 -3.33
C LEU A 64 16.53 6.15 -2.22
N VAL A 65 17.43 7.05 -2.58
CA VAL A 65 18.07 7.99 -1.61
C VAL A 65 16.99 8.82 -0.93
N ARG A 66 16.03 9.34 -1.72
CA ARG A 66 14.92 10.12 -1.16
C ARG A 66 14.04 9.31 -0.23
N PHE A 67 13.77 8.04 -0.55
CA PHE A 67 13.08 7.12 0.34
C PHE A 67 13.84 6.95 1.66
N TYR A 68 15.16 6.74 1.60
CA TYR A 68 16.01 6.59 2.77
C TYR A 68 15.98 7.83 3.67
N ASP A 69 16.00 9.04 3.08
CA ASP A 69 15.87 10.30 3.83
C ASP A 69 14.51 10.47 4.50
N VAL A 70 13.46 9.93 3.87
CA VAL A 70 12.08 10.02 4.40
C VAL A 70 11.83 8.99 5.48
N PHE A 71 12.35 7.77 5.30
CA PHE A 71 12.25 6.69 6.26
C PHE A 71 13.45 6.74 7.21
N ASP A 72 13.48 7.79 8.02
CA ASP A 72 14.56 8.14 8.94
C ASP A 72 14.60 7.24 10.20
N THR A 73 15.46 7.63 11.14
CA THR A 73 15.63 6.89 12.41
C THR A 73 14.34 6.84 13.20
N GLU A 74 13.55 7.94 13.28
CA GLU A 74 12.28 7.97 14.00
C GLU A 74 11.30 6.95 13.45
N TYR A 75 11.15 6.86 12.12
CA TYR A 75 10.26 5.90 11.48
C TYR A 75 10.75 4.46 11.64
N SER A 76 12.06 4.24 11.62
CA SER A 76 12.65 2.92 11.83
C SER A 76 12.41 2.42 13.26
N GLU A 77 12.67 3.25 14.27
CA GLU A 77 12.40 2.95 15.68
C GLU A 77 10.91 2.68 15.91
N ARG A 78 10.05 3.48 15.30
CA ARG A 78 8.60 3.29 15.43
C ARG A 78 8.12 1.99 14.78
N ALA A 79 8.68 1.59 13.64
CA ALA A 79 8.37 0.31 13.00
C ALA A 79 8.76 -0.86 13.92
N GLU A 80 9.94 -0.80 14.55
CA GLU A 80 10.39 -1.80 15.52
C GLU A 80 9.45 -1.90 16.74
N GLU A 81 9.00 -0.76 17.30
CA GLU A 81 8.00 -0.74 18.39
C GLU A 81 6.69 -1.44 18.00
N LEU A 82 6.27 -1.31 16.75
CA LEU A 82 5.09 -1.97 16.21
C LEU A 82 5.34 -3.45 15.85
N GLY A 83 6.58 -3.92 15.91
CA GLY A 83 6.98 -5.26 15.47
C GLY A 83 6.88 -5.45 13.96
N MET A 84 6.99 -4.37 13.18
CA MET A 84 6.88 -4.36 11.71
C MET A 84 8.25 -4.16 11.06
N SER A 85 8.53 -4.89 9.99
CA SER A 85 9.65 -4.57 9.12
C SER A 85 9.35 -3.30 8.29
N ILE A 86 10.38 -2.65 7.74
CA ILE A 86 10.20 -1.53 6.79
C ILE A 86 9.27 -1.96 5.65
N ASP A 87 9.46 -3.17 5.13
CA ASP A 87 8.64 -3.72 4.05
C ASP A 87 7.16 -3.85 4.45
N ASP A 88 6.85 -4.27 5.69
CA ASP A 88 5.48 -4.35 6.19
C ASP A 88 4.84 -2.96 6.31
N VAL A 89 5.60 -1.98 6.78
CA VAL A 89 5.13 -0.57 6.83
C VAL A 89 4.80 -0.05 5.45
N ILE A 90 5.66 -0.31 4.45
CA ILE A 90 5.45 0.18 3.07
C ILE A 90 4.29 -0.55 2.39
N LYS A 91 4.13 -1.86 2.61
CA LYS A 91 2.93 -2.61 2.16
C LYS A 91 1.65 -1.99 2.72
N LEU A 92 1.61 -1.74 4.04
CA LEU A 92 0.47 -1.15 4.70
C LEU A 92 0.20 0.28 4.20
N ALA A 93 1.25 1.11 4.09
CA ALA A 93 1.13 2.47 3.58
C ALA A 93 0.58 2.51 2.15
N SER A 94 1.02 1.57 1.29
CA SER A 94 0.54 1.47 -0.09
C SER A 94 -0.95 1.12 -0.18
N LEU A 95 -1.45 0.30 0.76
CA LEU A 95 -2.89 0.02 0.88
C LEU A 95 -3.66 1.27 1.33
N ILE A 96 -3.20 1.91 2.41
CA ILE A 96 -3.84 3.11 2.98
C ILE A 96 -4.02 4.19 1.91
N GLU A 97 -2.98 4.46 1.14
CA GLU A 97 -2.99 5.50 0.10
C GLU A 97 -3.99 5.21 -1.02
N ARG A 98 -4.28 3.93 -1.29
CA ARG A 98 -5.23 3.50 -2.32
C ARG A 98 -6.67 3.36 -1.84
N GLU A 99 -6.91 3.37 -0.52
CA GLU A 99 -8.24 3.15 0.08
C GLU A 99 -8.93 4.44 0.51
N ALA A 100 -8.20 5.52 0.81
CA ALA A 100 -8.79 6.71 1.38
C ALA A 100 -8.17 8.02 0.85
N LYS A 101 -8.78 9.14 1.23
CA LYS A 101 -8.14 10.45 1.12
C LYS A 101 -7.26 10.70 2.35
N THR A 102 -6.27 11.57 2.21
CA THR A 102 -5.26 11.87 3.23
C THR A 102 -5.84 12.17 4.61
N ALA A 103 -7.00 12.83 4.67
CA ALA A 103 -7.67 13.18 5.93
C ALA A 103 -8.13 11.95 6.76
N ASP A 104 -8.30 10.79 6.12
CA ASP A 104 -8.76 9.56 6.76
C ASP A 104 -7.66 8.48 6.86
N PHE A 105 -6.43 8.76 6.40
CA PHE A 105 -5.32 7.79 6.39
C PHE A 105 -5.07 7.16 7.76
N GLU A 106 -4.97 7.97 8.83
CA GLU A 106 -4.68 7.47 10.19
C GLU A 106 -5.82 6.59 10.73
N LYS A 107 -7.08 6.89 10.36
CA LYS A 107 -8.26 6.09 10.75
C LYS A 107 -8.33 4.77 9.99
N VAL A 108 -8.10 4.79 8.66
CA VAL A 108 -8.03 3.58 7.83
C VAL A 108 -6.87 2.70 8.28
N SER A 109 -5.72 3.31 8.59
CA SER A 109 -4.59 2.63 9.20
C SER A 109 -4.98 1.88 10.47
N ALA A 110 -5.70 2.54 11.39
CA ALA A 110 -6.15 1.91 12.63
C ALA A 110 -7.04 0.69 12.37
N VAL A 111 -7.94 0.75 11.37
CA VAL A 111 -8.76 -0.41 10.98
C VAL A 111 -7.89 -1.56 10.48
N PHE A 112 -6.90 -1.29 9.63
CA PHE A 112 -5.99 -2.33 9.14
C PHE A 112 -5.15 -2.94 10.27
N HIS A 113 -4.59 -2.13 11.18
CA HIS A 113 -3.90 -2.63 12.37
C HIS A 113 -4.80 -3.52 13.23
N ASN A 114 -6.06 -3.11 13.46
CA ASN A 114 -7.03 -3.92 14.22
C ASN A 114 -7.28 -5.27 13.55
N ARG A 115 -7.48 -5.28 12.21
CA ARG A 115 -7.70 -6.51 11.45
C ARG A 115 -6.47 -7.43 11.48
N LEU A 116 -5.26 -6.89 11.28
CA LEU A 116 -4.02 -7.66 11.39
C LEU A 116 -3.88 -8.30 12.77
N LYS A 117 -4.10 -7.53 13.84
CA LYS A 117 -4.04 -8.00 15.22
C LYS A 117 -5.10 -9.07 15.53
N ALA A 118 -6.28 -8.97 14.94
CA ALA A 118 -7.38 -9.92 15.12
C ALA A 118 -7.32 -11.14 14.17
N ASP A 119 -6.23 -11.30 13.42
CA ASP A 119 -6.08 -12.33 12.39
C ASP A 119 -7.23 -12.33 11.36
N MET A 120 -7.74 -11.15 11.03
CA MET A 120 -8.75 -10.94 9.98
C MET A 120 -8.07 -10.67 8.64
N ARG A 121 -8.78 -10.98 7.54
CA ARG A 121 -8.37 -10.54 6.20
C ARG A 121 -8.50 -9.03 6.10
N LEU A 122 -7.57 -8.36 5.37
CA LEU A 122 -7.68 -6.91 5.14
C LEU A 122 -8.83 -6.56 4.20
N ASP A 123 -9.20 -7.49 3.31
CA ASP A 123 -10.40 -7.42 2.46
C ASP A 123 -10.46 -6.14 1.61
N SER A 124 -9.30 -5.67 1.16
CA SER A 124 -9.11 -4.49 0.32
C SER A 124 -9.23 -4.87 -1.16
N ASP A 125 -9.88 -3.99 -1.94
CA ASP A 125 -10.01 -4.13 -3.40
C ASP A 125 -8.81 -3.55 -4.15
N ALA A 126 -8.01 -2.72 -3.51
CA ALA A 126 -6.87 -2.07 -4.16
C ALA A 126 -5.83 -3.08 -4.72
N PRO A 127 -5.49 -4.19 -4.02
CA PRO A 127 -4.62 -5.21 -4.59
C PRO A 127 -5.18 -5.89 -5.84
N LEU A 128 -6.50 -6.07 -5.96
CA LEU A 128 -7.09 -6.64 -7.17
C LEU A 128 -6.85 -5.73 -8.38
N ARG A 129 -6.98 -4.41 -8.21
CA ARG A 129 -6.65 -3.46 -9.29
C ARG A 129 -5.20 -3.56 -9.71
N TYR A 130 -4.30 -3.74 -8.76
CA TYR A 130 -2.86 -3.92 -9.02
C TYR A 130 -2.55 -5.23 -9.75
N ILE A 131 -3.13 -6.36 -9.32
CA ILE A 131 -2.93 -7.69 -9.92
C ILE A 131 -3.36 -7.67 -11.40
N PHE A 132 -4.56 -7.13 -11.66
CA PHE A 132 -5.20 -7.19 -12.98
C PHE A 132 -4.97 -5.95 -13.85
N ASP A 133 -4.16 -5.00 -13.38
CA ASP A 133 -3.86 -3.73 -14.06
C ASP A 133 -5.13 -3.04 -14.58
N THR A 134 -6.10 -2.83 -13.68
CA THR A 134 -7.42 -2.33 -14.02
C THR A 134 -7.90 -1.25 -13.05
N ASN A 135 -8.72 -0.33 -13.56
CA ASN A 135 -9.41 0.68 -12.75
C ASN A 135 -10.90 0.35 -12.54
N THR A 136 -11.33 -0.88 -12.85
CA THR A 136 -12.72 -1.27 -12.66
C THR A 136 -13.16 -1.16 -11.19
N LEU A 137 -14.45 -0.81 -11.01
CA LEU A 137 -15.13 -0.86 -9.72
C LEU A 137 -15.90 -2.17 -9.52
N GLN A 138 -16.02 -2.98 -10.58
CA GLN A 138 -16.72 -4.26 -10.56
C GLN A 138 -15.76 -5.38 -10.90
N PHE A 139 -15.54 -6.28 -9.96
CA PHE A 139 -14.66 -7.43 -10.11
C PHE A 139 -15.50 -8.69 -10.43
N SER A 140 -15.02 -9.51 -11.37
CA SER A 140 -15.59 -10.82 -11.62
C SER A 140 -15.30 -11.77 -10.46
N GLU A 141 -16.05 -12.86 -10.35
CA GLU A 141 -15.78 -13.91 -9.34
C GLU A 141 -14.36 -14.47 -9.48
N GLU A 142 -13.86 -14.62 -10.70
CA GLU A 142 -12.50 -15.08 -10.96
C GLU A 142 -11.45 -14.12 -10.40
N MET A 143 -11.64 -12.81 -10.58
CA MET A 143 -10.74 -11.79 -10.03
C MET A 143 -10.79 -11.80 -8.50
N ILE A 144 -11.98 -11.86 -7.89
CA ILE A 144 -12.17 -11.88 -6.43
C ILE A 144 -11.50 -13.11 -5.81
N ASN A 145 -11.55 -14.26 -6.48
CA ASN A 145 -10.99 -15.53 -6.01
C ASN A 145 -9.58 -15.80 -6.52
N SER A 146 -8.90 -14.81 -7.10
CA SER A 146 -7.52 -14.94 -7.54
C SER A 146 -6.62 -15.50 -6.44
N THR A 147 -5.78 -16.47 -6.79
CA THR A 147 -4.82 -17.12 -5.89
C THR A 147 -3.51 -16.34 -5.74
N SER A 148 -3.38 -15.14 -6.32
CA SER A 148 -2.22 -14.28 -6.11
C SER A 148 -2.07 -13.92 -4.64
N LEU A 149 -0.84 -13.96 -4.13
CA LEU A 149 -0.50 -13.60 -2.75
C LEU A 149 -0.68 -12.10 -2.46
N TYR A 150 -0.95 -11.29 -3.46
CA TYR A 150 -1.41 -9.90 -3.26
C TYR A 150 -2.87 -9.83 -2.81
N ASN A 151 -3.70 -10.88 -3.03
CA ASN A 151 -5.13 -10.85 -2.79
C ASN A 151 -5.50 -10.91 -1.31
N THR A 152 -5.67 -9.76 -0.68
CA THR A 152 -6.07 -9.64 0.74
C THR A 152 -7.53 -10.02 1.03
N ARG A 153 -8.31 -10.37 0.00
CA ARG A 153 -9.66 -10.95 0.15
C ARG A 153 -9.61 -12.47 0.36
N VAL A 154 -8.56 -13.12 -0.13
CA VAL A 154 -8.34 -14.57 0.01
C VAL A 154 -7.37 -14.87 1.15
N TYR A 155 -6.26 -14.15 1.22
CA TYR A 155 -5.22 -14.39 2.22
C TYR A 155 -5.28 -13.38 3.36
N LYS A 156 -4.95 -13.84 4.57
CA LYS A 156 -4.77 -13.01 5.76
C LYS A 156 -3.41 -12.35 5.75
N GLY A 157 -3.28 -11.25 6.49
CA GLY A 157 -2.04 -10.49 6.59
C GLY A 157 -1.88 -9.46 5.47
N LEU A 158 -0.68 -8.93 5.36
CA LEU A 158 -0.30 -7.96 4.33
C LEU A 158 -0.11 -8.65 2.98
N PRO A 159 -0.29 -7.93 1.86
CA PRO A 159 -0.05 -8.48 0.52
C PRO A 159 1.42 -8.86 0.33
N LEU A 160 1.73 -9.61 -0.73
CA LEU A 160 3.09 -10.04 -1.09
C LEU A 160 4.09 -8.87 -1.17
N GLY A 161 3.65 -7.74 -1.69
CA GLY A 161 4.44 -6.53 -1.81
C GLY A 161 3.56 -5.28 -1.83
N PRO A 162 4.16 -4.09 -1.82
CA PRO A 162 3.43 -2.84 -2.03
C PRO A 162 2.71 -2.83 -3.38
N ILE A 163 1.64 -2.06 -3.48
CA ILE A 163 0.80 -1.91 -4.69
C ILE A 163 0.87 -0.51 -5.30
N THR A 164 1.66 0.37 -4.69
CA THR A 164 2.00 1.72 -5.16
C THR A 164 3.23 2.21 -4.39
N ASN A 165 3.81 3.32 -4.83
CA ASN A 165 4.87 4.03 -4.11
C ASN A 165 4.24 5.07 -3.17
N PRO A 166 4.08 4.78 -1.86
CA PRO A 166 3.34 5.66 -0.95
C PRO A 166 4.11 6.93 -0.61
N GLY A 167 3.38 8.03 -0.50
CA GLY A 167 3.93 9.29 -0.02
C GLY A 167 4.09 9.33 1.51
N ARG A 168 4.79 10.36 2.01
CA ARG A 168 5.09 10.56 3.43
C ARG A 168 3.84 10.47 4.34
N ALA A 169 2.71 11.01 3.91
CA ALA A 169 1.49 11.00 4.71
C ALA A 169 0.96 9.58 4.95
N ALA A 170 1.00 8.72 3.93
CA ALA A 170 0.56 7.33 4.03
C ALA A 170 1.55 6.50 4.87
N ILE A 171 2.87 6.70 4.70
CA ILE A 171 3.91 6.05 5.51
C ILE A 171 3.73 6.45 6.98
N ARG A 172 3.57 7.75 7.26
CA ARG A 172 3.32 8.24 8.62
C ARG A 172 2.05 7.63 9.22
N ALA A 173 0.97 7.56 8.45
CA ALA A 173 -0.27 6.96 8.92
C ALA A 173 -0.14 5.46 9.23
N ALA A 174 0.67 4.72 8.46
CA ALA A 174 0.96 3.31 8.74
C ALA A 174 1.68 3.12 10.08
N LEU A 175 2.56 4.07 10.46
CA LEU A 175 3.33 4.05 11.71
C LEU A 175 2.56 4.62 12.90
N TYR A 176 1.70 5.61 12.67
CA TYR A 176 0.94 6.32 13.68
C TYR A 176 -0.56 6.26 13.38
N PRO A 177 -1.19 5.07 13.56
CA PRO A 177 -2.63 4.93 13.38
C PRO A 177 -3.39 5.76 14.42
N ASN A 178 -4.61 6.18 14.07
CA ASN A 178 -5.46 6.97 14.98
C ASN A 178 -5.81 6.16 16.24
N GLU A 179 -5.40 6.67 17.41
CA GLU A 179 -5.51 5.97 18.70
C GLU A 179 -6.97 5.74 19.13
N GLU A 180 -7.90 6.67 18.82
CA GLU A 180 -9.32 6.54 19.16
C GLU A 180 -10.00 5.41 18.35
N TYR A 181 -9.41 5.04 17.20
CA TYR A 181 -9.92 3.99 16.31
C TYR A 181 -9.30 2.63 16.60
N LEU A 182 -8.10 2.58 17.22
CA LEU A 182 -7.42 1.34 17.56
C LEU A 182 -8.25 0.49 18.53
N ASN A 183 -8.36 -0.80 18.22
CA ASN A 183 -9.15 -1.81 18.94
C ASN A 183 -10.66 -1.52 19.00
N VAL A 184 -11.16 -0.57 18.22
CA VAL A 184 -12.57 -0.11 18.23
C VAL A 184 -13.24 -0.33 16.89
N TYR A 185 -12.63 0.11 15.77
CA TYR A 185 -13.23 0.05 14.44
C TYR A 185 -12.56 -1.02 13.58
N TYR A 186 -13.35 -1.87 12.95
CA TYR A 186 -12.88 -2.99 12.12
C TYR A 186 -13.34 -2.91 10.68
N TYR A 187 -14.21 -1.96 10.33
CA TYR A 187 -14.80 -1.81 9.00
C TYR A 187 -14.86 -0.35 8.60
N PHE A 188 -14.78 -0.11 7.31
CA PHE A 188 -15.03 1.19 6.70
C PHE A 188 -15.64 1.03 5.32
N CYS A 189 -16.29 2.07 4.82
CA CYS A 189 -16.70 2.18 3.42
C CYS A 189 -16.80 3.66 3.01
N LEU A 190 -16.86 3.90 1.70
CA LEU A 190 -17.09 5.23 1.16
C LEU A 190 -18.47 5.72 1.59
N LYS A 191 -18.54 6.90 2.18
CA LYS A 191 -19.79 7.57 2.56
C LYS A 191 -20.29 8.46 1.44
N ASP A 192 -19.40 9.21 0.81
CA ASP A 192 -19.72 10.20 -0.20
C ASP A 192 -18.66 10.17 -1.32
N LYS A 193 -19.11 9.97 -2.55
CA LYS A 193 -18.24 9.83 -3.74
C LYS A 193 -17.57 11.14 -4.13
N GLU A 194 -18.24 12.27 -3.96
CA GLU A 194 -17.74 13.58 -4.39
C GLU A 194 -16.66 14.07 -3.41
N THR A 195 -16.96 14.01 -2.12
CA THR A 195 -16.03 14.42 -1.08
C THR A 195 -14.97 13.37 -0.78
N GLY A 196 -15.26 12.08 -1.04
CA GLY A 196 -14.44 10.93 -0.69
C GLY A 196 -14.43 10.66 0.82
N GLU A 197 -15.43 11.18 1.56
CA GLU A 197 -15.58 10.94 3.00
C GLU A 197 -15.80 9.45 3.27
N THR A 198 -15.13 8.94 4.31
CA THR A 198 -15.21 7.55 4.76
C THR A 198 -16.05 7.44 6.02
N VAL A 199 -16.88 6.40 6.13
CA VAL A 199 -17.60 6.03 7.34
C VAL A 199 -17.03 4.74 7.91
N PHE A 200 -16.93 4.69 9.25
CA PHE A 200 -16.32 3.60 9.99
C PHE A 200 -17.38 2.85 10.81
N ALA A 201 -17.16 1.55 11.03
CA ALA A 201 -18.06 0.70 11.80
C ALA A 201 -17.25 -0.23 12.72
N LYS A 202 -17.84 -0.54 13.88
CA LYS A 202 -17.23 -1.41 14.90
C LYS A 202 -17.58 -2.86 14.64
N THR A 203 -18.81 -3.13 14.19
CA THR A 203 -19.33 -4.46 13.91
C THR A 203 -19.66 -4.66 12.44
N TYR A 204 -19.79 -5.91 12.03
CA TYR A 204 -20.18 -6.24 10.66
C TYR A 204 -21.61 -5.80 10.34
N GLU A 205 -22.51 -5.86 11.33
CA GLU A 205 -23.88 -5.40 11.21
C GLU A 205 -23.95 -3.89 10.93
N GLU A 206 -23.18 -3.08 11.67
CA GLU A 206 -23.04 -1.64 11.42
C GLU A 206 -22.48 -1.37 10.02
N HIS A 207 -21.50 -2.17 9.59
CA HIS A 207 -20.92 -2.06 8.25
C HIS A 207 -21.95 -2.35 7.15
N LEU A 208 -22.74 -3.40 7.29
CA LEU A 208 -23.81 -3.72 6.34
C LEU A 208 -24.85 -2.61 6.27
N ALA A 209 -25.25 -2.03 7.41
CA ALA A 209 -26.17 -0.89 7.46
C ALA A 209 -25.56 0.35 6.74
N ASN A 210 -24.27 0.60 6.90
CA ASN A 210 -23.57 1.67 6.18
C ASN A 210 -23.55 1.41 4.67
N LEU A 211 -23.25 0.17 4.25
CA LEU A 211 -23.26 -0.21 2.83
C LEU A 211 -24.66 -0.02 2.20
N GLU A 212 -25.71 -0.47 2.88
CA GLU A 212 -27.10 -0.30 2.42
C GLU A 212 -27.44 1.19 2.24
N LYS A 213 -27.02 2.02 3.19
CA LYS A 213 -27.29 3.47 3.20
C LYS A 213 -26.55 4.24 2.12
N TYR A 214 -25.26 3.95 1.91
CA TYR A 214 -24.37 4.82 1.11
C TYR A 214 -24.08 4.29 -0.29
N ARG A 215 -24.12 2.97 -0.51
CA ARG A 215 -23.85 2.32 -1.81
C ARG A 215 -24.68 2.85 -2.99
N PRO A 216 -25.98 3.20 -2.83
CA PRO A 216 -26.75 3.77 -3.93
C PRO A 216 -26.15 5.06 -4.51
N GLY A 217 -25.46 5.86 -3.71
CA GLY A 217 -24.77 7.09 -4.14
C GLY A 217 -23.44 6.84 -4.90
N TRP A 218 -22.94 5.60 -4.94
CA TRP A 218 -21.67 5.31 -5.64
C TRP A 218 -21.83 5.15 -7.15
N THR A 219 -23.03 4.83 -7.60
CA THR A 219 -23.37 4.53 -9.01
C THR A 219 -24.13 5.65 -9.71
N SER A 220 -24.51 6.70 -8.97
CA SER A 220 -25.20 7.89 -9.52
C SER A 220 -24.22 8.90 -10.14
#